data_5547196d5dd93cdac3873d00dc63b3bd
#
_entry.id   5547196d5dd93cdac3873d00dc63b3bd
#
_cell.length_a   1.000
_cell.length_b   1.000
_cell.length_c   1.000
_cell.angle_alpha   90.00
_cell.angle_beta   90.00
_cell.angle_gamma   90.00
#
_symmetry.space_group_name_H-M   'P 1'
#
loop_
_entity.id
_entity.type
_entity.pdbx_description
1 polymer ?
#
loop_
_entity_poly.entity_id
_entity_poly.type
_entity_poly.pdbx_seq_one_letter_code
_entity_poly.pdbx_strand_id
1 'polypeptide(L)'
;MLTKKTVDGKLTSNTEAGVAIVIDNELLNFIWDIQPISDRIMTLTLGYRIPINFVNSYSPHAKIHEDIKYEHYDKLKAVQLKLQGKGPTYTAGDFNARLQKRQTYAETCIGQHTFDKYN
;
A
#
# COMPACT_ATOMS: atom_id res chain seq x y z
N MET A 1 12.57 4.13 -1.53
CA MET A 1 12.74 2.85 -2.22
C MET A 1 13.33 1.83 -1.24
N LEU A 2 12.60 0.77 -1.00
CA LEU A 2 13.12 -0.35 -0.22
C LEU A 2 14.08 -1.15 -1.11
N THR A 3 15.36 -0.95 -0.91
CA THR A 3 16.36 -1.85 -1.49
C THR A 3 16.42 -3.10 -0.64
N LYS A 4 16.43 -4.26 -1.27
CA LYS A 4 16.68 -5.53 -0.60
C LYS A 4 18.04 -5.45 0.11
N LYS A 5 18.07 -5.80 1.39
CA LYS A 5 19.34 -5.96 2.08
C LYS A 5 20.14 -7.07 1.40
N THR A 6 21.36 -6.75 1.06
CA THR A 6 22.33 -7.77 0.67
C THR A 6 22.84 -8.45 1.95
N VAL A 7 22.76 -9.76 1.98
CA VAL A 7 23.45 -10.57 2.99
C VAL A 7 24.71 -11.10 2.30
N ASP A 8 25.88 -10.84 2.87
CA ASP A 8 27.19 -11.23 2.32
C ASP A 8 27.45 -10.76 0.88
N GLY A 9 26.98 -9.56 0.54
CA GLY A 9 27.18 -8.98 -0.78
C GLY A 9 26.40 -9.68 -1.91
N LYS A 10 25.56 -10.66 -1.60
CA LYS A 10 24.66 -11.31 -2.55
C LYS A 10 23.22 -10.86 -2.34
N LEU A 11 22.56 -10.47 -3.43
CA LEU A 11 21.12 -10.26 -3.43
C LEU A 11 20.42 -11.56 -3.07
N THR A 12 19.71 -11.56 -1.95
CA THR A 12 18.82 -12.69 -1.64
C THR A 12 17.63 -12.65 -2.61
N SER A 13 17.63 -13.59 -3.53
CA SER A 13 16.79 -13.58 -4.73
C SER A 13 15.35 -14.09 -4.53
N ASN A 14 14.91 -14.34 -3.30
CA ASN A 14 13.66 -15.06 -3.07
C ASN A 14 12.44 -14.19 -2.74
N THR A 15 12.48 -12.89 -2.98
CA THR A 15 11.27 -12.07 -2.86
C THR A 15 10.78 -11.70 -4.25
N GLU A 16 9.67 -12.26 -4.62
CA GLU A 16 8.97 -11.94 -5.86
C GLU A 16 8.22 -10.60 -5.80
N ALA A 17 8.32 -9.91 -4.68
CA ALA A 17 7.60 -8.68 -4.44
C ALA A 17 8.53 -7.54 -4.05
N GLY A 18 8.13 -6.35 -4.40
CA GLY A 18 8.79 -5.11 -4.02
C GLY A 18 7.86 -3.94 -4.28
N VAL A 19 7.97 -2.92 -3.46
CA VAL A 19 7.21 -1.67 -3.60
C VAL A 19 8.15 -0.49 -3.54
N ALA A 20 7.79 0.58 -4.23
CA ALA A 20 8.53 1.83 -4.22
C ALA A 20 7.58 3.01 -4.25
N ILE A 21 8.02 4.11 -3.67
CA ILE A 21 7.38 5.41 -3.82
C ILE A 21 8.42 6.35 -4.41
N VAL A 22 8.07 7.01 -5.50
CA VAL A 22 8.91 7.98 -6.18
C VAL A 22 8.37 9.37 -5.86
N ILE A 23 9.24 10.25 -5.40
CA ILE A 23 8.88 11.62 -5.09
C ILE A 23 9.82 12.59 -5.81
N ASP A 24 9.34 13.80 -6.05
CA ASP A 24 10.16 14.87 -6.56
C ASP A 24 11.21 15.29 -5.53
N ASN A 25 12.40 15.67 -6.01
CA ASN A 25 13.49 16.14 -5.17
C ASN A 25 13.11 17.36 -4.31
N GLU A 26 12.21 18.19 -4.78
CA GLU A 26 11.73 19.36 -4.04
C GLU A 26 10.96 18.98 -2.77
N LEU A 27 10.46 17.75 -2.69
CA LEU A 27 9.71 17.24 -1.54
C LEU A 27 10.57 16.54 -0.50
N LEU A 28 11.87 16.35 -0.75
CA LEU A 28 12.74 15.59 0.16
C LEU A 28 12.77 16.18 1.57
N ASN A 29 12.77 17.49 1.71
CA ASN A 29 12.79 18.18 3.01
C ASN A 29 11.46 18.07 3.77
N PHE A 30 10.41 17.61 3.13
CA PHE A 30 9.08 17.44 3.73
C PHE A 30 8.80 16.00 4.17
N ILE A 31 9.74 15.09 3.99
CA ILE A 31 9.60 13.72 4.45
C ILE A 31 9.71 13.71 5.98
N TRP A 32 8.63 13.29 6.64
CA TRP A 32 8.61 13.12 8.09
C TRP A 32 8.90 11.69 8.50
N ASP A 33 8.45 10.72 7.72
CA ASP A 33 8.61 9.31 8.06
C ASP A 33 8.55 8.41 6.81
N ILE A 34 9.32 7.34 6.84
CA ILE A 34 9.28 6.27 5.84
C ILE A 34 9.31 4.96 6.59
N GLN A 35 8.31 4.10 6.37
CA GLN A 35 8.23 2.79 7.03
C GLN A 35 8.14 1.66 6.01
N PRO A 36 9.15 0.79 5.99
CA PRO A 36 9.08 -0.48 5.27
C PRO A 36 8.31 -1.50 6.13
N ILE A 37 7.04 -1.69 5.83
CA ILE A 37 6.19 -2.59 6.62
C ILE A 37 6.45 -4.04 6.24
N SER A 38 6.49 -4.32 4.95
CA SER A 38 6.77 -5.66 4.40
C SER A 38 7.33 -5.51 2.99
N ASP A 39 7.60 -6.64 2.33
CA ASP A 39 7.97 -6.63 0.91
C ASP A 39 6.84 -6.14 -0.02
N ARG A 40 5.64 -6.00 0.50
CA ARG A 40 4.44 -5.61 -0.24
C ARG A 40 3.78 -4.32 0.25
N ILE A 41 4.22 -3.75 1.35
CA ILE A 41 3.63 -2.54 1.94
C ILE A 41 4.74 -1.60 2.38
N MET A 42 4.67 -0.35 1.97
CA MET A 42 5.47 0.72 2.53
C MET A 42 4.63 1.97 2.74
N THR A 43 5.06 2.78 3.68
CA THR A 43 4.41 4.06 3.94
C THR A 43 5.40 5.20 3.85
N LEU A 44 4.90 6.35 3.43
CA LEU A 44 5.62 7.61 3.41
C LEU A 44 4.71 8.68 3.98
N THR A 45 5.23 9.44 4.93
CA THR A 45 4.53 10.61 5.47
C THR A 45 5.26 11.86 5.05
N LEU A 46 4.56 12.73 4.35
CA LEU A 46 5.02 14.09 4.06
C LEU A 46 4.34 15.05 5.02
N GLY A 47 5.04 16.08 5.43
CA GLY A 47 4.46 17.08 6.30
C GLY A 47 5.01 18.46 6.09
N TYR A 48 4.12 19.44 6.10
CA TYR A 48 4.44 20.86 6.15
C TYR A 48 3.79 21.48 7.40
N ARG A 49 2.48 21.58 7.42
CA ARG A 49 1.70 21.99 8.61
C ARG A 49 0.97 20.79 9.23
N ILE A 50 0.49 19.92 8.38
CA ILE A 50 -0.18 18.67 8.76
C ILE A 50 0.51 17.52 8.02
N PRO A 51 0.51 16.31 8.60
CA PRO A 51 1.00 15.15 7.89
C PRO A 51 0.03 14.71 6.80
N ILE A 52 0.58 14.22 5.70
CA ILE A 52 -0.15 13.52 4.64
C ILE A 52 0.51 12.16 4.48
N ASN A 53 -0.26 11.10 4.62
CA ASN A 53 0.25 9.74 4.62
C ASN A 53 -0.05 9.06 3.29
N PHE A 54 0.94 8.36 2.77
CA PHE A 54 0.83 7.55 1.56
C PHE A 54 1.17 6.10 1.92
N VAL A 55 0.28 5.20 1.56
CA VAL A 55 0.47 3.76 1.73
C VAL A 55 0.49 3.13 0.36
N ASN A 56 1.60 2.49 0.01
CA ASN A 56 1.70 1.71 -1.22
C ASN A 56 1.55 0.22 -0.89
N SER A 57 0.58 -0.42 -1.52
CA SER A 57 0.26 -1.82 -1.31
C SER A 57 0.33 -2.59 -2.62
N TYR A 58 1.11 -3.66 -2.61
CA TYR A 58 1.14 -4.65 -3.68
C TYR A 58 0.53 -5.95 -3.17
N SER A 59 -0.76 -6.11 -3.40
CA SER A 59 -1.52 -7.24 -2.85
C SER A 59 -1.17 -8.54 -3.57
N PRO A 60 -1.15 -9.67 -2.85
CA PRO A 60 -0.95 -10.97 -3.47
C PRO A 60 -2.00 -11.25 -4.55
N HIS A 61 -1.59 -11.93 -5.63
CA HIS A 61 -2.54 -12.29 -6.68
C HIS A 61 -3.44 -13.47 -6.25
N ALA A 62 -4.52 -13.68 -7.00
CA ALA A 62 -5.58 -14.62 -6.64
C ALA A 62 -5.13 -16.08 -6.46
N LYS A 63 -4.03 -16.47 -7.12
CA LYS A 63 -3.50 -17.85 -7.07
C LYS A 63 -2.59 -18.12 -5.88
N ILE A 64 -2.22 -17.11 -5.11
CA ILE A 64 -1.42 -17.28 -3.89
C ILE A 64 -2.30 -17.87 -2.79
N HIS A 65 -1.70 -18.67 -1.92
CA HIS A 65 -2.40 -19.29 -0.79
C HIS A 65 -3.12 -18.24 0.07
N GLU A 66 -4.33 -18.56 0.51
CA GLU A 66 -5.20 -17.62 1.24
C GLU A 66 -4.57 -17.08 2.52
N ASP A 67 -3.79 -17.89 3.24
CA ASP A 67 -3.11 -17.44 4.46
C ASP A 67 -2.19 -16.26 4.22
N ILE A 68 -1.50 -16.24 3.08
CA ILE A 68 -0.63 -15.13 2.68
C ILE A 68 -1.47 -13.88 2.38
N LYS A 69 -2.63 -14.03 1.76
CA LYS A 69 -3.55 -12.93 1.52
C LYS A 69 -4.08 -12.33 2.82
N TYR A 70 -4.54 -13.18 3.74
CA TYR A 70 -5.05 -12.74 5.04
C TYR A 70 -3.96 -12.01 5.83
N GLU A 71 -2.76 -12.54 5.86
CA GLU A 71 -1.62 -11.89 6.52
C GLU A 71 -1.33 -10.51 5.92
N HIS A 72 -1.36 -10.40 4.59
CA HIS A 72 -1.16 -9.14 3.90
C HIS A 72 -2.23 -8.10 4.30
N TYR A 73 -3.49 -8.47 4.23
CA TYR A 73 -4.60 -7.57 4.56
C TYR A 73 -4.66 -7.23 6.04
N ASP A 74 -4.27 -8.13 6.93
CA ASP A 74 -4.13 -7.84 8.35
C ASP A 74 -3.05 -6.78 8.60
N LYS A 75 -1.92 -6.90 7.93
CA LYS A 75 -0.85 -5.88 8.00
C LYS A 75 -1.31 -4.54 7.44
N LEU A 76 -2.00 -4.55 6.31
CA LEU A 76 -2.52 -3.33 5.69
C LEU A 76 -3.53 -2.65 6.61
N LYS A 77 -4.43 -3.40 7.20
CA LYS A 77 -5.40 -2.89 8.18
C LYS A 77 -4.70 -2.28 9.41
N ALA A 78 -3.68 -2.95 9.93
CA ALA A 78 -2.92 -2.45 11.07
C ALA A 78 -2.23 -1.12 10.74
N VAL A 79 -1.67 -0.98 9.55
CA VAL A 79 -1.08 0.27 9.06
C VAL A 79 -2.12 1.39 8.99
N GLN A 80 -3.28 1.11 8.40
CA GLN A 80 -4.36 2.08 8.28
C GLN A 80 -4.87 2.54 9.64
N LEU A 81 -5.03 1.62 10.58
CA LEU A 81 -5.44 1.95 11.95
C LEU A 81 -4.40 2.81 12.68
N LYS A 82 -3.12 2.52 12.49
CA LYS A 82 -2.03 3.29 13.08
C LYS A 82 -1.98 4.73 12.56
N LEU A 83 -2.33 4.94 11.28
CA LEU A 83 -2.35 6.26 10.65
C LEU A 83 -3.66 7.01 10.88
N GLN A 84 -4.69 6.36 11.39
CA GLN A 84 -5.98 6.97 11.65
C GLN A 84 -5.84 8.14 12.63
N GLY A 85 -6.43 9.28 12.28
CA GLY A 85 -6.33 10.49 13.08
C GLY A 85 -5.02 11.27 12.94
N LYS A 86 -4.09 10.79 12.11
CA LYS A 86 -2.79 11.43 11.87
C LYS A 86 -2.72 12.15 10.52
N GLY A 87 -3.81 12.76 10.09
CA GLY A 87 -3.93 13.42 8.81
C GLY A 87 -4.50 12.53 7.72
N PRO A 88 -4.75 13.08 6.51
CA PRO A 88 -5.28 12.30 5.42
C PRO A 88 -4.33 11.18 5.02
N THR A 89 -4.90 10.02 4.68
CA THR A 89 -4.16 8.85 4.24
C THR A 89 -4.66 8.40 2.87
N TYR A 90 -3.74 8.29 1.93
CA TYR A 90 -3.98 7.77 0.59
C TYR A 90 -3.37 6.38 0.47
N THR A 91 -4.21 5.38 0.29
CA THR A 91 -3.76 4.02 0.03
C THR A 91 -3.94 3.73 -1.46
N ALA A 92 -2.86 3.39 -2.12
CA ALA A 92 -2.83 3.11 -3.54
C ALA A 92 -1.90 1.93 -3.83
N GLY A 93 -2.01 1.38 -5.01
CA GLY A 93 -1.15 0.29 -5.46
C GLY A 93 -1.89 -0.70 -6.35
N ASP A 94 -1.31 -1.87 -6.51
CA ASP A 94 -1.93 -2.98 -7.23
C ASP A 94 -2.59 -3.92 -6.22
N PHE A 95 -3.91 -3.94 -6.20
CA PHE A 95 -4.68 -4.78 -5.29
C PHE A 95 -4.97 -6.17 -5.87
N ASN A 96 -4.57 -6.44 -7.11
CA ASN A 96 -4.85 -7.73 -7.79
C ASN A 96 -6.30 -8.18 -7.64
N ALA A 97 -7.21 -7.22 -7.63
CA ALA A 97 -8.64 -7.42 -7.42
C ALA A 97 -9.43 -6.52 -8.36
N ARG A 98 -10.57 -6.99 -8.77
CA ARG A 98 -11.53 -6.20 -9.52
C ARG A 98 -12.64 -5.73 -8.59
N LEU A 99 -12.88 -4.43 -8.57
CA LEU A 99 -14.03 -3.86 -7.87
C LEU A 99 -15.19 -3.77 -8.83
N GLN A 100 -16.29 -4.40 -8.46
CA GLN A 100 -17.55 -4.22 -9.13
C GLN A 100 -18.17 -2.90 -8.72
N LYS A 101 -19.13 -2.46 -9.52
CA LYS A 101 -19.98 -1.33 -9.19
C LYS A 101 -20.67 -1.59 -7.85
N ARG A 102 -20.88 -0.52 -7.07
CA ARG A 102 -21.63 -0.61 -5.82
C ARG A 102 -22.90 -1.41 -5.99
N GLN A 103 -23.07 -2.44 -5.18
CA GLN A 103 -24.25 -3.32 -5.23
C GLN A 103 -25.26 -2.98 -4.13
N THR A 104 -24.81 -2.43 -3.01
CA THR A 104 -25.66 -2.13 -1.85
C THR A 104 -25.34 -0.75 -1.29
N TYR A 105 -26.30 -0.19 -0.56
CA TYR A 105 -26.11 1.08 0.15
C TYR A 105 -25.05 0.99 1.26
N ALA A 106 -24.78 -0.20 1.76
CA ALA A 106 -23.75 -0.41 2.78
C ALA A 106 -22.34 -0.22 2.25
N GLU A 107 -22.12 -0.36 0.95
CA GLU A 107 -20.83 -0.19 0.28
C GLU A 107 -20.52 1.27 -0.01
N THR A 108 -20.58 2.12 1.02
CA THR A 108 -20.46 3.58 0.85
C THR A 108 -19.07 4.03 0.39
N CYS A 109 -18.05 3.22 0.63
CA CYS A 109 -16.67 3.50 0.19
C CYS A 109 -16.44 3.20 -1.30
N ILE A 110 -17.35 2.51 -1.97
CA ILE A 110 -17.22 2.15 -3.38
C ILE A 110 -17.89 3.22 -4.24
N GLY A 111 -17.16 3.77 -5.19
CA GLY A 111 -17.68 4.72 -6.17
C GLY A 111 -18.69 4.07 -7.12
N GLN A 112 -19.41 4.91 -7.85
CA GLN A 112 -20.40 4.45 -8.81
C GLN A 112 -19.82 4.01 -10.15
N HIS A 113 -18.57 4.37 -10.41
CA HIS A 113 -17.90 4.11 -11.68
C HIS A 113 -16.79 3.09 -11.49
N THR A 114 -16.86 2.01 -12.24
CA THR A 114 -15.80 0.99 -12.31
C THR A 114 -15.51 0.67 -13.78
N PHE A 115 -14.32 0.15 -14.03
CA PHE A 115 -13.93 -0.31 -15.36
C PHE A 115 -14.43 -1.72 -15.68
N ASP A 116 -15.02 -2.39 -14.72
CA ASP A 116 -15.51 -3.75 -14.95
C ASP A 116 -16.78 -3.71 -15.78
N LYS A 117 -16.73 -4.34 -16.95
CA LYS A 117 -17.85 -4.42 -17.88
C LYS A 117 -18.90 -5.46 -17.46
N TYR A 118 -18.57 -6.31 -16.50
CA TYR A 118 -19.41 -7.42 -16.05
C TYR A 118 -20.07 -7.09 -14.69
N ASN A 119 -20.97 -6.19 -14.74
CA ASN A 119 -21.74 -5.83 -13.55
C ASN A 119 -23.01 -6.67 -13.45
#